data_64905ba95680e0e3c3458caede95fda7
#
_entry.id   64905ba95680e0e3c3458caede95fda7
#
_cell.length_a   1.000
_cell.length_b   1.000
_cell.length_c   1.000
_cell.angle_alpha   90.00
_cell.angle_beta   90.00
_cell.angle_gamma   90.00
#
_symmetry.space_group_name_H-M   'P 1'
#
loop_
_entity.id
_entity.type
_entity.pdbx_description
1 polymer ?
#
loop_
_entity_poly.entity_id
_entity_poly.type
_entity_poly.pdbx_seq_one_letter_code
_entity_poly.pdbx_strand_id
1 'polypeptide(L)'
;MMKQRIRKIFWAWEFEKEEKWLNEFAKKGYALTDVGFCRYDFEPCDPVAYEYRLEFLDHFPSHKDSADHIRFMNETGAECIGSVLRWAYFRKTTQDGTFQIYSDMDSKINHFKRIRAFLWALVVLEFTIGLLNLSIGVADSSAFNIGVALPNLLLGFLILYGTLTYTRVINRLKKEQFLHE
;
A
#
# COMPACT_ATOMS: atom_id res chain seq x y z
N MET A 1 -15.49 21.99 14.22
CA MET A 1 -15.85 20.68 13.61
C MET A 1 -15.08 19.60 14.31
N MET A 2 -15.70 18.47 14.70
CA MET A 2 -14.97 17.42 15.42
C MET A 2 -14.17 16.57 14.44
N LYS A 3 -12.86 16.63 14.57
CA LYS A 3 -11.91 15.75 13.87
C LYS A 3 -12.04 14.34 14.45
N GLN A 4 -12.25 13.34 13.59
CA GLN A 4 -12.38 11.94 14.00
C GLN A 4 -11.10 11.19 13.65
N ARG A 5 -10.41 10.64 14.66
CA ARG A 5 -9.24 9.80 14.46
C ARG A 5 -9.63 8.32 14.53
N ILE A 6 -9.28 7.57 13.51
CA ILE A 6 -9.52 6.12 13.44
C ILE A 6 -8.16 5.42 13.34
N ARG A 7 -8.01 4.34 14.11
CA ARG A 7 -6.87 3.43 14.00
C ARG A 7 -7.34 2.14 13.35
N LYS A 8 -6.70 1.78 12.23
CA LYS A 8 -7.00 0.56 11.49
C LYS A 8 -5.74 0.05 10.81
N ILE A 9 -5.58 -1.27 10.80
CA ILE A 9 -4.44 -1.92 10.17
C ILE A 9 -4.91 -2.51 8.84
N PHE A 10 -4.19 -2.17 7.78
CA PHE A 10 -4.26 -2.86 6.50
C PHE A 10 -2.88 -3.40 6.18
N TRP A 11 -2.85 -4.62 5.65
CA TRP A 11 -1.60 -5.18 5.14
C TRP A 11 -1.24 -4.55 3.80
N ALA A 12 0.03 -4.50 3.45
CA ALA A 12 0.49 -3.91 2.19
C ALA A 12 -0.19 -4.51 0.94
N TRP A 13 -0.69 -5.73 1.03
CA TRP A 13 -1.44 -6.41 -0.04
C TRP A 13 -2.96 -6.19 0.02
N GLU A 14 -3.44 -5.36 0.93
CA GLU A 14 -4.86 -5.03 1.09
C GLU A 14 -5.19 -3.58 0.70
N PHE A 15 -4.28 -2.91 -0.02
CA PHE A 15 -4.47 -1.50 -0.36
C PHE A 15 -5.79 -1.23 -1.12
N GLU A 16 -6.26 -2.16 -1.96
CA GLU A 16 -7.57 -2.02 -2.62
C GLU A 16 -8.74 -2.05 -1.61
N LYS A 17 -8.60 -2.83 -0.52
CA LYS A 17 -9.59 -2.82 0.58
C LYS A 17 -9.53 -1.53 1.37
N GLU A 18 -8.33 -1.01 1.61
CA GLU A 18 -8.10 0.27 2.26
C GLU A 18 -8.71 1.41 1.43
N GLU A 19 -8.43 1.45 0.13
CA GLU A 19 -8.99 2.42 -0.81
C GLU A 19 -10.53 2.37 -0.81
N LYS A 20 -11.11 1.16 -0.90
CA LYS A 20 -12.55 0.98 -0.81
C LYS A 20 -13.11 1.49 0.52
N TRP A 21 -12.44 1.22 1.63
CA TRP A 21 -12.84 1.68 2.96
C TRP A 21 -12.81 3.21 3.07
N LEU A 22 -11.77 3.88 2.54
CA LEU A 22 -11.71 5.34 2.49
C LEU A 22 -12.86 5.93 1.65
N ASN A 23 -13.17 5.33 0.51
CA ASN A 23 -14.28 5.74 -0.33
C ASN A 23 -15.66 5.52 0.34
N GLU A 24 -15.80 4.50 1.19
CA GLU A 24 -17.00 4.31 2.01
C GLU A 24 -17.15 5.42 3.07
N PHE A 25 -16.04 5.92 3.63
CA PHE A 25 -16.06 7.09 4.54
C PHE A 25 -16.44 8.36 3.80
N ALA A 26 -15.92 8.59 2.60
CA ALA A 26 -16.32 9.72 1.76
C ALA A 26 -17.83 9.71 1.47
N LYS A 27 -18.42 8.54 1.18
CA LYS A 27 -19.87 8.39 1.00
C LYS A 27 -20.69 8.75 2.23
N LYS A 28 -20.11 8.59 3.42
CA LYS A 28 -20.75 8.95 4.71
C LYS A 28 -20.55 10.41 5.10
N GLY A 29 -19.89 11.22 4.25
CA GLY A 29 -19.63 12.64 4.52
C GLY A 29 -18.41 12.87 5.40
N TYR A 30 -17.35 12.07 5.24
CA TYR A 30 -16.08 12.26 5.93
C TYR A 30 -14.92 12.32 4.94
N ALA A 31 -14.15 13.41 5.00
CA ALA A 31 -12.93 13.59 4.22
C ALA A 31 -11.70 13.19 5.04
N LEU A 32 -10.81 12.38 4.46
CA LEU A 32 -9.48 12.13 5.02
C LEU A 32 -8.65 13.42 4.93
N THR A 33 -8.08 13.87 6.05
CA THR A 33 -7.28 15.10 6.15
C THR A 33 -5.82 14.83 6.52
N ASP A 34 -5.54 13.69 7.13
CA ASP A 34 -4.17 13.27 7.46
C ASP A 34 -4.11 11.75 7.57
N VAL A 35 -2.96 11.18 7.23
CA VAL A 35 -2.69 9.75 7.30
C VAL A 35 -1.33 9.49 7.94
N GLY A 36 -1.26 8.47 8.80
CA GLY A 36 -0.02 7.99 9.41
C GLY A 36 -0.04 6.47 9.52
N PHE A 37 1.00 5.91 10.12
CA PHE A 37 1.06 4.46 10.31
C PHE A 37 -0.15 3.97 11.12
N CYS A 38 -1.03 3.20 10.48
CA CYS A 38 -2.29 2.68 11.04
C CYS A 38 -3.21 3.77 11.63
N ARG A 39 -3.11 5.02 11.16
CA ARG A 39 -3.86 6.18 11.66
C ARG A 39 -4.46 6.97 10.50
N TYR A 40 -5.72 7.31 10.64
CA TYR A 40 -6.48 8.08 9.68
C TYR A 40 -7.26 9.17 10.41
N ASP A 41 -7.06 10.43 10.02
CA ASP A 41 -7.76 11.58 10.57
C ASP A 41 -8.80 12.07 9.56
N PHE A 42 -10.06 12.14 9.98
CA PHE A 42 -11.19 12.55 9.15
C PHE A 42 -11.84 13.81 9.67
N GLU A 43 -12.38 14.61 8.75
CA GLU A 43 -13.24 15.76 9.04
C GLU A 43 -14.57 15.62 8.29
N PRO A 44 -15.69 16.13 8.84
CA PRO A 44 -16.96 16.15 8.14
C PRO A 44 -16.86 16.95 6.84
N CYS A 45 -17.47 16.43 5.77
CA CYS A 45 -17.61 17.07 4.47
C CYS A 45 -18.97 16.70 3.85
N ASP A 46 -19.26 17.24 2.67
CA ASP A 46 -20.42 16.79 1.91
C ASP A 46 -20.24 15.32 1.48
N PRO A 47 -21.31 14.51 1.55
CA PRO A 47 -21.25 13.12 1.10
C PRO A 47 -20.78 13.01 -0.37
N VAL A 48 -19.91 12.02 -0.65
CA VAL A 48 -19.38 11.77 -2.00
C VAL A 48 -18.55 12.94 -2.57
N ALA A 49 -18.09 13.88 -1.73
CA ALA A 49 -17.28 15.03 -2.21
C ALA A 49 -15.96 14.60 -2.84
N TYR A 50 -15.39 13.50 -2.37
CA TYR A 50 -14.07 13.03 -2.78
C TYR A 50 -14.06 11.55 -3.17
N GLU A 51 -13.18 11.21 -4.11
CA GLU A 51 -12.77 9.86 -4.44
C GLU A 51 -11.29 9.68 -4.07
N TYR A 52 -10.96 8.55 -3.42
CA TYR A 52 -9.60 8.23 -2.95
C TYR A 52 -8.97 7.15 -3.79
N ARG A 53 -7.67 7.32 -4.05
CA ARG A 53 -6.81 6.32 -4.66
C ARG A 53 -5.47 6.26 -3.92
N LEU A 54 -4.94 5.05 -3.81
CA LEU A 54 -3.64 4.79 -3.21
C LEU A 54 -2.64 4.39 -4.28
N GLU A 55 -1.45 4.97 -4.21
CA GLU A 55 -0.38 4.64 -5.13
C GLU A 55 0.90 4.27 -4.38
N PHE A 56 1.52 3.16 -4.78
CA PHE A 56 2.85 2.77 -4.31
C PHE A 56 3.91 3.42 -5.19
N LEU A 57 4.56 4.46 -4.68
CA LEU A 57 5.57 5.26 -5.38
C LEU A 57 6.81 4.43 -5.74
N ASP A 58 7.55 4.84 -6.77
CA ASP A 58 8.82 4.22 -7.16
C ASP A 58 9.90 4.36 -6.10
N HIS A 59 9.92 5.49 -5.40
CA HIS A 59 10.84 5.82 -4.32
C HIS A 59 10.07 6.37 -3.11
N PHE A 60 10.77 6.64 -2.00
CA PHE A 60 10.17 7.37 -0.88
C PHE A 60 9.70 8.76 -1.34
N PRO A 61 8.66 9.34 -0.70
CA PRO A 61 8.11 10.64 -1.09
C PRO A 61 9.12 11.80 -1.12
N SER A 62 10.17 11.70 -0.30
CA SER A 62 11.28 12.68 -0.26
C SER A 62 12.24 12.58 -1.45
N HIS A 63 12.22 11.50 -2.23
CA HIS A 63 13.01 11.36 -3.42
C HIS A 63 12.49 12.28 -4.52
N LYS A 64 13.41 12.90 -5.30
CA LYS A 64 13.06 13.89 -6.32
C LYS A 64 11.98 13.39 -7.28
N ASP A 65 12.13 12.19 -7.84
CA ASP A 65 11.21 11.66 -8.84
C ASP A 65 9.81 11.45 -8.25
N SER A 66 9.71 10.95 -6.99
CA SER A 66 8.45 10.81 -6.28
C SER A 66 7.82 12.15 -5.93
N ALA A 67 8.63 13.14 -5.52
CA ALA A 67 8.17 14.50 -5.23
C ALA A 67 7.66 15.19 -6.51
N ASP A 68 8.35 15.04 -7.63
CA ASP A 68 7.94 15.57 -8.93
C ASP A 68 6.64 14.90 -9.41
N HIS A 69 6.49 13.58 -9.22
CA HIS A 69 5.25 12.85 -9.52
C HIS A 69 4.08 13.33 -8.64
N ILE A 70 4.27 13.47 -7.32
CA ILE A 70 3.23 14.01 -6.42
C ILE A 70 2.82 15.42 -6.83
N ARG A 71 3.79 16.28 -7.21
CA ARG A 71 3.50 17.63 -7.69
C ARG A 71 2.66 17.58 -8.97
N PHE A 72 3.04 16.76 -9.95
CA PHE A 72 2.28 16.56 -11.17
C PHE A 72 0.85 16.10 -10.88
N MET A 73 0.66 15.13 -9.98
CA MET A 73 -0.67 14.67 -9.58
C MET A 73 -1.51 15.80 -8.97
N ASN A 74 -0.91 16.62 -8.09
CA ASN A 74 -1.58 17.79 -7.52
C ASN A 74 -2.01 18.81 -8.61
N GLU A 75 -1.16 19.04 -9.61
CA GLU A 75 -1.45 19.94 -10.74
C GLU A 75 -2.60 19.41 -11.61
N THR A 76 -2.81 18.10 -11.67
CA THR A 76 -3.94 17.47 -12.38
C THR A 76 -5.23 17.37 -11.55
N GLY A 77 -5.26 17.99 -10.37
CA GLY A 77 -6.41 18.01 -9.47
C GLY A 77 -6.52 16.81 -8.51
N ALA A 78 -5.52 15.92 -8.51
CA ALA A 78 -5.44 14.82 -7.54
C ALA A 78 -4.56 15.21 -6.35
N GLU A 79 -5.18 15.75 -5.30
CA GLU A 79 -4.49 16.23 -4.10
C GLU A 79 -3.87 15.09 -3.30
N CYS A 80 -2.57 15.15 -3.03
CA CYS A 80 -1.89 14.24 -2.12
C CYS A 80 -2.15 14.66 -0.66
N ILE A 81 -2.90 13.84 0.08
CA ILE A 81 -3.25 14.10 1.49
C ILE A 81 -2.08 13.76 2.42
N GLY A 82 -1.26 12.81 2.05
CA GLY A 82 -0.13 12.37 2.81
C GLY A 82 0.44 11.07 2.28
N SER A 83 1.43 10.55 2.99
CA SER A 83 2.08 9.30 2.62
C SER A 83 2.51 8.49 3.84
N VAL A 84 2.50 7.16 3.70
CA VAL A 84 3.03 6.22 4.68
C VAL A 84 4.04 5.33 3.98
N LEU A 85 5.32 5.41 4.34
CA LEU A 85 6.42 4.80 3.62
C LEU A 85 6.44 5.24 2.15
N ARG A 86 6.15 4.32 1.23
CA ARG A 86 6.06 4.58 -0.22
C ARG A 86 4.62 4.66 -0.72
N TRP A 87 3.62 4.53 0.15
CA TRP A 87 2.21 4.68 -0.19
C TRP A 87 1.82 6.14 -0.15
N ALA A 88 1.39 6.70 -1.27
CA ALA A 88 0.79 8.03 -1.38
C ALA A 88 -0.73 7.91 -1.43
N TYR A 89 -1.41 8.79 -0.70
CA TYR A 89 -2.85 8.84 -0.59
C TYR A 89 -3.34 10.08 -1.35
N PHE A 90 -3.97 9.83 -2.48
CA PHE A 90 -4.54 10.89 -3.32
C PHE A 90 -6.04 10.96 -3.15
N ARG A 91 -6.57 12.19 -3.18
CA ARG A 91 -8.01 12.43 -3.34
C ARG A 91 -8.26 13.35 -4.51
N LYS A 92 -9.40 13.17 -5.16
CA LYS A 92 -9.90 14.05 -6.19
C LYS A 92 -11.36 14.36 -5.92
N THR A 93 -11.80 15.59 -6.25
CA THR A 93 -13.22 15.92 -6.13
C THR A 93 -14.02 15.16 -7.19
N THR A 94 -15.17 14.59 -6.81
CA THR A 94 -16.01 13.79 -7.72
C THR A 94 -16.64 14.63 -8.84
N GLN A 95 -16.68 15.95 -8.66
CA GLN A 95 -17.16 16.89 -9.70
C GLN A 95 -16.22 16.95 -10.91
N ASP A 96 -14.94 16.60 -10.73
CA ASP A 96 -13.92 16.61 -11.79
C ASP A 96 -13.86 15.30 -12.59
N GLY A 97 -14.89 14.47 -12.49
CA GLY A 97 -15.00 13.19 -13.21
C GLY A 97 -14.37 12.01 -12.46
N THR A 98 -14.28 10.87 -13.14
CA THR A 98 -13.74 9.63 -12.54
C THR A 98 -12.24 9.75 -12.25
N PHE A 99 -11.86 9.32 -11.04
CA PHE A 99 -10.47 9.34 -10.61
C PHE A 99 -9.78 8.01 -10.95
N GLN A 100 -8.97 8.01 -12.00
CA GLN A 100 -8.12 6.87 -12.36
C GLN A 100 -6.65 7.31 -12.31
N ILE A 101 -5.84 6.60 -11.52
CA ILE A 101 -4.38 6.84 -11.45
C ILE A 101 -3.68 6.24 -12.67
N TYR A 102 -4.18 5.10 -13.18
CA TYR A 102 -3.55 4.41 -14.30
C TYR A 102 -4.30 4.72 -15.59
N SER A 103 -3.57 5.22 -16.59
CA SER A 103 -4.10 5.52 -17.92
C SER A 103 -4.33 4.27 -18.77
N ASP A 104 -3.60 3.19 -18.48
CA ASP A 104 -3.58 1.96 -19.24
C ASP A 104 -3.30 0.73 -18.38
N MET A 105 -3.48 -0.46 -18.96
CA MET A 105 -3.30 -1.75 -18.27
C MET A 105 -1.83 -1.99 -17.91
N ASP A 106 -0.88 -1.54 -18.73
CA ASP A 106 0.55 -1.71 -18.47
C ASP A 106 1.00 -0.94 -17.24
N SER A 107 0.57 0.31 -17.10
CA SER A 107 0.82 1.15 -15.92
C SER A 107 0.28 0.48 -14.65
N LYS A 108 -0.93 -0.07 -14.72
CA LYS A 108 -1.53 -0.82 -13.61
C LYS A 108 -0.73 -2.08 -13.26
N ILE A 109 -0.36 -2.89 -14.26
CA ILE A 109 0.46 -4.09 -14.07
C ILE A 109 1.82 -3.73 -13.47
N ASN A 110 2.45 -2.65 -13.93
CA ASN A 110 3.75 -2.21 -13.43
C ASN A 110 3.67 -1.76 -11.97
N HIS A 111 2.60 -1.09 -11.56
CA HIS A 111 2.36 -0.78 -10.15
C HIS A 111 2.31 -2.05 -9.29
N PHE A 112 1.53 -3.06 -9.67
CA PHE A 112 1.49 -4.34 -8.93
C PHE A 112 2.85 -5.07 -8.92
N LYS A 113 3.63 -5.00 -10.01
CA LYS A 113 5.00 -5.55 -10.04
C LYS A 113 5.92 -4.85 -9.04
N ARG A 114 5.83 -3.52 -8.88
CA ARG A 114 6.62 -2.76 -7.89
C ARG A 114 6.31 -3.20 -6.47
N ILE A 115 5.03 -3.29 -6.12
CA ILE A 115 4.62 -3.78 -4.79
C ILE A 115 5.15 -5.20 -4.56
N ARG A 116 4.96 -6.09 -5.54
CA ARG A 116 5.45 -7.47 -5.44
C ARG A 116 6.96 -7.55 -5.26
N ALA A 117 7.74 -6.74 -6.00
CA ALA A 117 9.19 -6.72 -5.87
C ALA A 117 9.63 -6.27 -4.47
N PHE A 118 8.96 -5.24 -3.92
CA PHE A 118 9.20 -4.80 -2.55
C PHE A 118 8.87 -5.89 -1.52
N LEU A 119 7.73 -6.57 -1.66
CA LEU A 119 7.36 -7.67 -0.78
C LEU A 119 8.35 -8.85 -0.89
N TRP A 120 8.86 -9.17 -2.09
CA TRP A 120 9.90 -10.18 -2.25
C TRP A 120 11.19 -9.84 -1.50
N ALA A 121 11.62 -8.57 -1.53
CA ALA A 121 12.78 -8.12 -0.75
C ALA A 121 12.57 -8.35 0.75
N LEU A 122 11.37 -8.05 1.27
CA LEU A 122 11.01 -8.31 2.66
C LEU A 122 10.97 -9.80 2.98
N VAL A 123 10.43 -10.65 2.10
CA VAL A 123 10.44 -12.12 2.26
C VAL A 123 11.86 -12.62 2.42
N VAL A 124 12.77 -12.22 1.52
CA VAL A 124 14.18 -12.63 1.59
C VAL A 124 14.83 -12.16 2.89
N LEU A 125 14.58 -10.92 3.30
CA LEU A 125 15.11 -10.36 4.55
C LEU A 125 14.64 -11.16 5.78
N GLU A 126 13.33 -11.39 5.92
CA GLU A 126 12.74 -12.08 7.07
C GLU A 126 13.22 -13.54 7.16
N PHE A 127 13.26 -14.27 6.03
CA PHE A 127 13.79 -15.62 6.01
C PHE A 127 15.29 -15.66 6.32
N THR A 128 16.07 -14.70 5.82
CA THR A 128 17.51 -14.62 6.12
C THR A 128 17.72 -14.42 7.61
N ILE A 129 17.06 -13.44 8.23
CA ILE A 129 17.16 -13.19 9.68
C ILE A 129 16.65 -14.39 10.46
N GLY A 130 15.52 -14.95 10.08
CA GLY A 130 14.92 -16.09 10.78
C GLY A 130 15.81 -17.33 10.73
N LEU A 131 16.32 -17.71 9.56
CA LEU A 131 17.17 -18.89 9.40
C LEU A 131 18.54 -18.73 10.07
N LEU A 132 19.17 -17.55 9.99
CA LEU A 132 20.42 -17.27 10.71
C LEU A 132 20.25 -17.39 12.21
N ASN A 133 19.22 -16.76 12.78
CA ASN A 133 18.96 -16.87 14.21
C ASN A 133 18.59 -18.30 14.63
N LEU A 134 17.86 -19.04 13.79
CA LEU A 134 17.54 -20.44 14.08
C LEU A 134 18.82 -21.31 14.11
N SER A 135 19.71 -21.12 13.13
CA SER A 135 20.98 -21.88 13.07
C SER A 135 21.88 -21.62 14.27
N ILE A 136 22.03 -20.35 14.69
CA ILE A 136 22.78 -19.96 15.89
C ILE A 136 22.09 -20.52 17.13
N GLY A 137 20.77 -20.38 17.22
CA GLY A 137 19.99 -20.85 18.37
C GLY A 137 20.10 -22.35 18.57
N VAL A 138 20.14 -23.13 17.50
CA VAL A 138 20.33 -24.61 17.57
C VAL A 138 21.79 -24.95 17.93
N ALA A 139 22.77 -24.29 17.26
CA ALA A 139 24.18 -24.58 17.47
C ALA A 139 24.63 -24.26 18.90
N ASP A 140 24.23 -23.13 19.46
CA ASP A 140 24.65 -22.63 20.78
C ASP A 140 23.63 -22.90 21.87
N SER A 141 22.56 -23.66 21.60
CA SER A 141 21.43 -23.90 22.52
C SER A 141 20.84 -22.59 23.09
N SER A 142 20.82 -21.52 22.28
CA SER A 142 20.39 -20.17 22.67
C SER A 142 18.87 -20.00 22.51
N ALA A 143 18.15 -20.02 23.63
CA ALA A 143 16.71 -19.74 23.63
C ALA A 143 16.36 -18.36 23.10
N PHE A 144 17.25 -17.36 23.26
CA PHE A 144 17.05 -16.00 22.72
C PHE A 144 17.01 -16.02 21.19
N ASN A 145 18.00 -16.64 20.54
CA ASN A 145 18.06 -16.72 19.09
C ASN A 145 16.87 -17.51 18.51
N ILE A 146 16.45 -18.60 19.16
CA ILE A 146 15.24 -19.34 18.77
C ILE A 146 14.00 -18.43 18.92
N GLY A 147 13.91 -17.65 20.01
CA GLY A 147 12.83 -16.70 20.25
C GLY A 147 12.75 -15.58 19.21
N VAL A 148 13.89 -15.16 18.63
CA VAL A 148 13.93 -14.19 17.51
C VAL A 148 13.61 -14.88 16.17
N ALA A 149 14.06 -16.11 15.95
CA ALA A 149 13.87 -16.83 14.70
C ALA A 149 12.40 -17.07 14.36
N LEU A 150 11.62 -17.55 15.33
CA LEU A 150 10.23 -17.96 15.11
C LEU A 150 9.33 -16.81 14.61
N PRO A 151 9.28 -15.62 15.25
CA PRO A 151 8.49 -14.50 14.75
C PRO A 151 8.89 -14.05 13.33
N ASN A 152 10.21 -14.00 13.03
CA ASN A 152 10.70 -13.62 11.70
C ASN A 152 10.25 -14.62 10.63
N LEU A 153 10.38 -15.92 10.89
CA LEU A 153 9.90 -16.94 9.95
C LEU A 153 8.39 -16.87 9.75
N LEU A 154 7.60 -16.69 10.83
CA LEU A 154 6.15 -16.52 10.71
C LEU A 154 5.78 -15.28 9.89
N LEU A 155 6.45 -14.14 10.14
CA LEU A 155 6.24 -12.91 9.36
C LEU A 155 6.66 -13.11 7.91
N GLY A 156 7.78 -13.81 7.65
CA GLY A 156 8.25 -14.18 6.32
C GLY A 156 7.18 -14.97 5.54
N PHE A 157 6.55 -15.98 6.15
CA PHE A 157 5.46 -16.74 5.52
C PHE A 157 4.22 -15.89 5.28
N LEU A 158 3.88 -14.99 6.20
CA LEU A 158 2.75 -14.08 6.03
C LEU A 158 2.97 -13.13 4.83
N ILE A 159 4.16 -12.52 4.72
CA ILE A 159 4.51 -11.64 3.58
C ILE A 159 4.57 -12.44 2.27
N LEU A 160 5.09 -13.68 2.30
CA LEU A 160 5.10 -14.58 1.16
C LEU A 160 3.70 -14.85 0.63
N TYR A 161 2.73 -15.08 1.50
CA TYR A 161 1.32 -15.20 1.12
C TYR A 161 0.82 -13.97 0.35
N GLY A 162 1.09 -12.76 0.86
CA GLY A 162 0.75 -11.50 0.17
C GLY A 162 1.44 -11.40 -1.20
N THR A 163 2.72 -11.75 -1.28
CA THR A 163 3.52 -11.75 -2.53
C THR A 163 2.94 -12.69 -3.58
N LEU A 164 2.53 -13.90 -3.18
CA LEU A 164 1.89 -14.88 -4.06
C LEU A 164 0.50 -14.39 -4.54
N THR A 165 -0.23 -13.68 -3.68
CA THR A 165 -1.51 -13.07 -4.06
C THR A 165 -1.31 -12.05 -5.17
N TYR A 166 -0.33 -11.15 -5.08
CA TYR A 166 -0.01 -10.21 -6.17
C TYR A 166 0.46 -10.91 -7.44
N THR A 167 1.20 -12.00 -7.32
CA THR A 167 1.60 -12.78 -8.51
C THR A 167 0.37 -13.30 -9.27
N ARG A 168 -0.66 -13.77 -8.55
CA ARG A 168 -1.93 -14.21 -9.16
C ARG A 168 -2.68 -13.05 -9.81
N VAL A 169 -2.74 -11.88 -9.15
CA VAL A 169 -3.38 -10.67 -9.69
C VAL A 169 -2.68 -10.22 -10.97
N ILE A 170 -1.35 -10.12 -10.98
CA ILE A 170 -0.56 -9.74 -12.15
C ILE A 170 -0.80 -10.70 -13.32
N ASN A 171 -0.80 -12.02 -13.06
CA ASN A 171 -1.04 -13.03 -14.11
C ASN A 171 -2.46 -12.91 -14.68
N ARG A 172 -3.47 -12.61 -13.85
CA ARG A 172 -4.84 -12.37 -14.30
C ARG A 172 -4.92 -11.12 -15.18
N LEU A 173 -4.36 -10.01 -14.74
CA LEU A 173 -4.36 -8.75 -15.51
C LEU A 173 -3.66 -8.91 -16.87
N LYS A 174 -2.53 -9.62 -16.93
CA LYS A 174 -1.85 -9.92 -18.19
C LYS A 174 -2.70 -10.78 -19.13
N LYS A 175 -3.46 -11.75 -18.58
CA LYS A 175 -4.36 -12.55 -19.39
C LYS A 175 -5.53 -11.74 -19.93
N GLU A 176 -6.09 -10.83 -19.10
CA GLU A 176 -7.14 -9.90 -19.53
C GLU A 176 -6.64 -8.96 -20.64
N GLN A 177 -5.43 -8.42 -20.50
CA GLN A 177 -4.78 -7.59 -21.52
C GLN A 177 -4.67 -8.33 -22.86
N PHE A 178 -4.15 -9.55 -22.84
CA PHE A 178 -3.99 -10.38 -24.06
C PHE A 178 -5.30 -10.73 -24.75
N LEU A 179 -6.43 -10.74 -24.03
CA LEU A 179 -7.75 -11.03 -24.61
C LEU A 179 -8.39 -9.80 -25.27
N HIS A 180 -7.86 -8.60 -25.02
CA HIS A 180 -8.37 -7.33 -25.54
C HIS A 180 -7.46 -6.72 -26.64
N GLU A 181 -6.30 -7.31 -26.91
CA GLU A 181 -5.43 -7.04 -28.06
C GLU A 181 -5.79 -7.96 -29.25
#